data_4e5e50c6298f11a305797f8f0d0e58bf
#
_entry.id   4e5e50c6298f11a305797f8f0d0e58bf
#
_cell.length_a   1.000
_cell.length_b   1.000
_cell.length_c   1.000
_cell.angle_alpha   90.00
_cell.angle_beta   90.00
_cell.angle_gamma   90.00
#
_symmetry.space_group_name_H-M   'P 1'
#
loop_
_entity.id
_entity.type
_entity.pdbx_description
1 polymer ?
#
loop_
_entity_poly.entity_id
_entity_poly.type
_entity_poly.pdbx_seq_one_letter_code
_entity_poly.pdbx_strand_id
1 'polypeptide(L)'
;VLQVENGSEVCENLKFDGIDAYVIGDVNQERRFTVTNAGVEFSLLIDQLRDTWFKTSYLLDRRQSGVQKASERFANYKNQELSYKFPETFTGKLSQWGLEASRRTPSGIKAAVIREQGSNSEREMAWCMHLAGMDVKDVHMTDLISGRETLEDVNMIVFVGGFANSDVLNSAKGWAGAFLY
;
A
#
# COMPACT_ATOMS: atom_id res chain seq x y z
N VAL A 1 15.82 -6.96 7.29
CA VAL A 1 16.91 -5.98 7.22
C VAL A 1 16.35 -4.64 7.66
N LEU A 2 17.04 -3.96 8.57
CA LEU A 2 16.69 -2.64 9.09
C LEU A 2 17.85 -1.67 8.82
N GLN A 3 17.55 -0.42 8.57
CA GLN A 3 18.50 0.69 8.57
C GLN A 3 18.29 1.47 9.88
N VAL A 4 19.34 1.63 10.66
CA VAL A 4 19.31 2.29 11.97
C VAL A 4 20.54 3.19 12.13
N GLU A 5 20.47 4.19 12.99
CA GLU A 5 21.60 5.10 13.24
C GLU A 5 22.74 4.42 14.02
N ASN A 6 22.39 3.57 14.99
CA ASN A 6 23.35 2.85 15.83
C ASN A 6 23.12 1.34 15.76
N GLY A 7 23.69 0.69 14.73
CA GLY A 7 23.49 -0.73 14.49
C GLY A 7 23.99 -1.62 15.63
N SER A 8 25.10 -1.27 16.28
CA SER A 8 25.65 -2.06 17.36
C SER A 8 24.75 -2.08 18.60
N GLU A 9 24.24 -0.92 19.01
CA GLU A 9 23.32 -0.80 20.13
C GLU A 9 22.01 -1.54 19.87
N VAL A 10 21.47 -1.42 18.66
CA VAL A 10 20.24 -2.15 18.28
C VAL A 10 20.46 -3.66 18.31
N CYS A 11 21.63 -4.15 17.84
CA CYS A 11 21.96 -5.56 17.92
C CYS A 11 22.10 -6.06 19.36
N GLU A 12 22.68 -5.26 20.27
CA GLU A 12 22.79 -5.61 21.67
C GLU A 12 21.41 -5.70 22.35
N ASN A 13 20.55 -4.72 22.10
CA ASN A 13 19.16 -4.73 22.61
C ASN A 13 18.37 -5.93 22.12
N LEU A 14 18.45 -6.24 20.82
CA LEU A 14 17.78 -7.41 20.25
C LEU A 14 18.31 -8.73 20.83
N LYS A 15 19.61 -8.84 21.06
CA LYS A 15 20.19 -10.02 21.74
C LYS A 15 19.68 -10.17 23.17
N PHE A 16 19.52 -9.07 23.90
CA PHE A 16 18.93 -9.10 25.25
C PHE A 16 17.53 -9.68 25.22
N ASP A 17 16.74 -9.39 24.16
CA ASP A 17 15.41 -9.94 23.94
C ASP A 17 15.42 -11.35 23.30
N GLY A 18 16.57 -11.98 23.18
CA GLY A 18 16.73 -13.33 22.61
C GLY A 18 16.63 -13.40 21.08
N ILE A 19 16.83 -12.27 20.39
CA ILE A 19 16.79 -12.17 18.92
C ILE A 19 18.22 -12.02 18.38
N ASP A 20 18.66 -12.96 17.55
CA ASP A 20 19.95 -12.86 16.87
C ASP A 20 19.92 -11.75 15.82
N ALA A 21 20.86 -10.81 15.93
CA ALA A 21 20.99 -9.68 15.03
C ALA A 21 22.47 -9.37 14.75
N TYR A 22 22.74 -8.93 13.53
CA TYR A 22 24.11 -8.65 13.08
C TYR A 22 24.13 -7.36 12.26
N VAL A 23 25.18 -6.57 12.43
CA VAL A 23 25.50 -5.47 11.52
C VAL A 23 26.08 -6.05 10.24
N ILE A 24 25.42 -5.84 9.10
CA ILE A 24 25.81 -6.40 7.81
C ILE A 24 26.44 -5.37 6.87
N GLY A 25 26.45 -4.10 7.22
CA GLY A 25 27.05 -3.04 6.41
C GLY A 25 26.62 -1.65 6.83
N ASP A 26 27.16 -0.67 6.14
CA ASP A 26 26.91 0.74 6.35
C ASP A 26 26.24 1.37 5.11
N VAL A 27 25.38 2.36 5.36
CA VAL A 27 24.78 3.17 4.29
C VAL A 27 25.67 4.36 4.00
N ASN A 28 26.01 4.56 2.73
CA ASN A 28 26.81 5.69 2.28
C ASN A 28 26.02 6.52 1.23
N GLN A 29 26.59 7.64 0.82
CA GLN A 29 26.00 8.52 -0.19
C GLN A 29 26.44 8.19 -1.62
N GLU A 30 27.31 7.22 -1.79
CA GLU A 30 27.72 6.76 -3.11
C GLU A 30 26.57 5.95 -3.74
N ARG A 31 26.35 6.18 -5.02
CA ARG A 31 25.35 5.38 -5.75
C ARG A 31 25.92 4.04 -6.19
N ARG A 32 26.50 3.31 -5.22
CA ARG A 32 27.15 2.02 -5.41
C ARG A 32 26.67 1.03 -4.35
N PHE A 33 26.49 -0.18 -4.76
CA PHE A 33 26.33 -1.33 -3.88
C PHE A 33 27.64 -2.10 -3.88
N THR A 34 28.31 -2.16 -2.73
CA THR A 34 29.59 -2.83 -2.58
C THR A 34 29.48 -3.95 -1.56
N VAL A 35 29.98 -5.11 -1.90
CA VAL A 35 30.09 -6.26 -1.00
C VAL A 35 31.57 -6.61 -0.86
N THR A 36 32.04 -6.73 0.37
CA THR A 36 33.41 -7.16 0.69
C THR A 36 33.36 -8.43 1.50
N ASN A 37 34.16 -9.41 1.13
CA ASN A 37 34.32 -10.65 1.90
C ASN A 37 35.71 -11.22 1.70
N ALA A 38 36.40 -11.47 2.79
CA ALA A 38 37.74 -12.13 2.81
C ALA A 38 38.76 -11.55 1.79
N GLY A 39 38.75 -10.21 1.63
CA GLY A 39 39.68 -9.52 0.71
C GLY A 39 39.19 -9.45 -0.75
N VAL A 40 38.04 -9.98 -1.03
CA VAL A 40 37.38 -9.82 -2.34
C VAL A 40 36.33 -8.69 -2.24
N GLU A 41 36.38 -7.76 -3.18
CA GLU A 41 35.41 -6.68 -3.32
C GLU A 41 34.61 -6.85 -4.62
N PHE A 42 33.30 -6.71 -4.51
CA PHE A 42 32.36 -6.68 -5.61
C PHE A 42 31.55 -5.40 -5.54
N SER A 43 31.56 -4.60 -6.60
CA SER A 43 30.91 -3.30 -6.61
C SER A 43 30.08 -3.08 -7.87
N LEU A 44 28.85 -2.64 -7.70
CA LEU A 44 27.87 -2.37 -8.75
C LEU A 44 27.34 -0.94 -8.66
N LEU A 45 27.12 -0.31 -9.82
CA LEU A 45 26.46 0.98 -9.90
C LEU A 45 24.94 0.79 -9.77
N ILE A 46 24.34 1.42 -8.77
CA ILE A 46 22.89 1.34 -8.49
C ILE A 46 22.08 1.78 -9.71
N ASP A 47 22.51 2.85 -10.40
CA ASP A 47 21.81 3.35 -11.59
C ASP A 47 21.82 2.34 -12.74
N GLN A 48 22.91 1.61 -12.95
CA GLN A 48 22.96 0.56 -13.98
C GLN A 48 22.09 -0.64 -13.61
N LEU A 49 22.06 -1.03 -12.33
CA LEU A 49 21.18 -2.08 -11.84
C LEU A 49 19.71 -1.70 -12.06
N ARG A 50 19.35 -0.48 -11.69
CA ARG A 50 18.01 0.06 -11.89
C ARG A 50 17.63 0.07 -13.37
N ASP A 51 18.49 0.58 -14.23
CA ASP A 51 18.22 0.67 -15.67
C ASP A 51 18.04 -0.72 -16.29
N THR A 52 18.83 -1.68 -15.86
CA THR A 52 18.71 -3.09 -16.28
C THR A 52 17.37 -3.68 -15.82
N TRP A 53 16.98 -3.45 -14.55
CA TRP A 53 15.73 -3.95 -13.99
C TRP A 53 14.50 -3.37 -14.72
N PHE A 54 14.48 -2.07 -14.96
CA PHE A 54 13.33 -1.40 -15.57
C PHE A 54 13.29 -1.43 -17.09
N LYS A 55 14.32 -1.95 -17.75
CA LYS A 55 14.42 -1.94 -19.22
C LYS A 55 13.22 -2.56 -19.93
N THR A 56 12.73 -3.69 -19.44
CA THR A 56 11.58 -4.37 -20.04
C THR A 56 10.31 -3.53 -19.91
N SER A 57 10.05 -3.00 -18.72
CA SER A 57 8.91 -2.10 -18.48
C SER A 57 9.00 -0.82 -19.30
N TYR A 58 10.18 -0.26 -19.47
CA TYR A 58 10.42 0.90 -20.33
C TYR A 58 10.09 0.60 -21.81
N LEU A 59 10.50 -0.57 -22.32
CA LEU A 59 10.19 -0.96 -23.69
C LEU A 59 8.69 -1.13 -23.93
N LEU A 60 7.95 -1.63 -22.93
CA LEU A 60 6.50 -1.70 -22.96
C LEU A 60 5.87 -0.31 -22.90
N ASP A 61 6.33 0.54 -21.97
CA ASP A 61 5.85 1.90 -21.81
C ASP A 61 6.01 2.75 -23.08
N ARG A 62 7.08 2.55 -23.84
CA ARG A 62 7.26 3.20 -25.15
C ARG A 62 6.12 2.92 -26.12
N ARG A 63 5.52 1.74 -26.05
CA ARG A 63 4.37 1.35 -26.89
C ARG A 63 3.06 1.93 -26.37
N GLN A 64 2.92 2.05 -25.05
CA GLN A 64 1.70 2.53 -24.40
C GLN A 64 1.63 4.06 -24.35
N SER A 65 2.71 4.74 -23.94
CA SER A 65 2.75 6.18 -23.68
C SER A 65 3.48 7.00 -24.76
N GLY A 66 4.09 6.34 -25.73
CA GLY A 66 4.96 6.95 -26.74
C GLY A 66 6.41 7.08 -26.29
N VAL A 67 7.31 7.18 -27.25
CA VAL A 67 8.77 7.12 -27.03
C VAL A 67 9.25 8.26 -26.13
N GLN A 68 8.79 9.49 -26.37
CA GLN A 68 9.25 10.66 -25.63
C GLN A 68 8.89 10.57 -24.15
N LYS A 69 7.61 10.39 -23.82
CA LYS A 69 7.14 10.34 -22.42
C LYS A 69 7.75 9.17 -21.64
N ALA A 70 7.88 8.02 -22.28
CA ALA A 70 8.52 6.87 -21.67
C ALA A 70 10.01 7.12 -21.38
N SER A 71 10.73 7.76 -22.30
CA SER A 71 12.15 8.09 -22.14
C SER A 71 12.37 9.12 -21.03
N GLU A 72 11.55 10.17 -20.98
CA GLU A 72 11.57 11.16 -19.92
C GLU A 72 11.33 10.52 -18.54
N ARG A 73 10.32 9.67 -18.42
CA ARG A 73 10.00 8.93 -17.18
C ARG A 73 11.15 8.01 -16.76
N PHE A 74 11.70 7.26 -17.70
CA PHE A 74 12.81 6.33 -17.46
C PHE A 74 14.07 7.06 -16.98
N ALA A 75 14.38 8.24 -17.53
CA ALA A 75 15.55 9.03 -17.17
C ALA A 75 15.38 9.84 -15.89
N ASN A 76 14.14 10.27 -15.56
CA ASN A 76 13.88 11.26 -14.51
C ASN A 76 13.86 10.69 -13.07
N TYR A 77 13.98 9.38 -12.89
CA TYR A 77 13.89 8.79 -11.55
C TYR A 77 14.93 9.32 -10.56
N LYS A 78 16.11 9.71 -11.04
CA LYS A 78 17.17 10.29 -10.21
C LYS A 78 16.80 11.66 -9.64
N ASN A 79 15.87 12.36 -10.28
CA ASN A 79 15.43 13.71 -9.93
C ASN A 79 14.11 13.72 -9.15
N GLN A 80 13.59 12.54 -8.81
CA GLN A 80 12.39 12.41 -7.98
C GLN A 80 12.80 12.31 -6.53
N GLU A 81 12.89 13.46 -5.89
CA GLU A 81 13.12 13.51 -4.44
C GLU A 81 11.85 13.08 -3.71
N LEU A 82 12.02 12.16 -2.73
CA LEU A 82 10.96 11.86 -1.77
C LEU A 82 10.89 12.98 -0.74
N SER A 83 10.32 14.11 -1.17
CA SER A 83 10.12 15.25 -0.30
C SER A 83 8.63 15.51 -0.09
N TYR A 84 8.24 15.68 1.16
CA TYR A 84 6.87 16.02 1.54
C TYR A 84 6.85 17.44 2.08
N LYS A 85 6.00 18.28 1.49
CA LYS A 85 5.76 19.62 1.99
C LYS A 85 4.42 19.63 2.71
N PHE A 86 4.47 19.79 4.01
CA PHE A 86 3.27 19.98 4.81
C PHE A 86 3.06 21.48 5.08
N PRO A 87 1.81 21.96 5.17
CA PRO A 87 1.51 23.28 5.70
C PRO A 87 2.12 23.45 7.10
N GLU A 88 2.55 24.66 7.45
CA GLU A 88 3.12 24.95 8.79
C GLU A 88 2.16 24.58 9.94
N THR A 89 0.86 24.64 9.66
CA THR A 89 -0.20 24.26 10.61
C THR A 89 -0.43 22.77 10.73
N PHE A 90 0.23 21.94 9.93
CA PHE A 90 0.01 20.49 9.94
C PHE A 90 0.60 19.85 11.19
N THR A 91 -0.26 19.25 12.00
CA THR A 91 0.13 18.61 13.28
C THR A 91 0.31 17.10 13.20
N GLY A 92 -0.10 16.47 12.09
CA GLY A 92 -0.14 15.01 11.95
C GLY A 92 -1.24 14.30 12.76
N LYS A 93 -2.10 15.04 13.45
CA LYS A 93 -3.16 14.48 14.31
C LYS A 93 -4.51 14.48 13.58
N LEU A 94 -5.27 13.40 13.71
CA LEU A 94 -6.61 13.27 13.12
C LEU A 94 -7.57 14.37 13.59
N SER A 95 -7.46 14.80 14.84
CA SER A 95 -8.29 15.86 15.42
C SER A 95 -8.14 17.21 14.72
N GLN A 96 -7.03 17.48 14.04
CA GLN A 96 -6.86 18.69 13.21
C GLN A 96 -7.90 18.80 12.11
N TRP A 97 -8.38 17.67 11.63
CA TRP A 97 -9.36 17.56 10.54
C TRP A 97 -10.78 17.27 11.03
N GLY A 98 -10.99 17.37 12.35
CA GLY A 98 -12.28 17.02 12.96
C GLY A 98 -12.58 15.51 12.93
N LEU A 99 -11.56 14.68 12.68
CA LEU A 99 -11.70 13.23 12.65
C LEU A 99 -11.53 12.64 14.05
N GLU A 100 -12.50 11.87 14.48
CA GLU A 100 -12.50 11.23 15.81
C GLU A 100 -12.49 9.71 15.68
N ALA A 101 -11.30 9.12 15.85
CA ALA A 101 -11.11 7.68 15.78
C ALA A 101 -11.85 6.90 16.87
N SER A 102 -12.05 7.52 18.04
CA SER A 102 -12.71 6.93 19.21
C SER A 102 -14.24 7.10 19.21
N ARG A 103 -14.83 7.69 18.17
CA ARG A 103 -16.29 7.92 18.08
C ARG A 103 -17.05 6.62 18.34
N ARG A 104 -18.00 6.67 19.27
CA ARG A 104 -18.91 5.57 19.62
C ARG A 104 -20.37 5.89 19.32
N THR A 105 -20.69 7.17 19.21
CA THR A 105 -22.05 7.61 18.89
C THR A 105 -22.34 7.45 17.39
N PRO A 106 -23.42 6.76 17.01
CA PRO A 106 -23.83 6.68 15.62
C PRO A 106 -24.08 8.06 15.01
N SER A 107 -23.66 8.23 13.77
CA SER A 107 -23.91 9.45 13.00
C SER A 107 -25.25 9.42 12.28
N GLY A 108 -25.80 8.24 12.05
CA GLY A 108 -26.98 8.02 11.23
C GLY A 108 -26.68 7.95 9.73
N ILE A 109 -25.44 8.22 9.29
CA ILE A 109 -25.02 8.06 7.90
C ILE A 109 -24.41 6.67 7.77
N LYS A 110 -25.13 5.76 7.12
CA LYS A 110 -24.74 4.36 7.04
C LYS A 110 -24.00 4.05 5.74
N ALA A 111 -22.97 3.22 5.86
CA ALA A 111 -22.19 2.72 4.72
C ALA A 111 -22.03 1.21 4.78
N ALA A 112 -22.09 0.54 3.64
CA ALA A 112 -21.80 -0.89 3.52
C ALA A 112 -20.47 -1.10 2.78
N VAL A 113 -19.60 -1.91 3.37
CA VAL A 113 -18.41 -2.46 2.71
C VAL A 113 -18.77 -3.86 2.23
N ILE A 114 -18.83 -4.03 0.92
CA ILE A 114 -19.16 -5.32 0.31
C ILE A 114 -17.87 -6.09 0.03
N ARG A 115 -17.83 -7.32 0.49
CA ARG A 115 -16.69 -8.22 0.27
C ARG A 115 -17.12 -9.62 -0.11
N GLU A 116 -16.19 -10.38 -0.67
CA GLU A 116 -16.33 -11.80 -0.96
C GLU A 116 -15.03 -12.56 -0.70
N GLN A 117 -15.01 -13.86 -0.94
CA GLN A 117 -13.79 -14.65 -0.88
C GLN A 117 -12.74 -14.12 -1.85
N GLY A 118 -11.54 -13.84 -1.36
CA GLY A 118 -10.42 -13.29 -2.13
C GLY A 118 -10.36 -11.77 -2.16
N SER A 119 -11.37 -11.05 -1.70
CA SER A 119 -11.26 -9.60 -1.48
C SER A 119 -10.40 -9.29 -0.26
N ASN A 120 -9.80 -8.11 -0.23
CA ASN A 120 -9.06 -7.59 0.91
C ASN A 120 -9.26 -6.08 1.07
N SER A 121 -8.62 -5.50 2.11
CA SER A 121 -8.74 -4.08 2.46
C SER A 121 -10.15 -3.67 2.98
N GLU A 122 -10.97 -4.62 3.36
CA GLU A 122 -12.28 -4.35 3.96
C GLU A 122 -12.16 -3.61 5.29
N ARG A 123 -11.16 -3.94 6.10
CA ARG A 123 -10.91 -3.30 7.40
C ARG A 123 -10.40 -1.89 7.25
N GLU A 124 -9.47 -1.68 6.34
CA GLU A 124 -8.92 -0.37 6.02
C GLU A 124 -10.01 0.54 5.45
N MET A 125 -10.86 0.02 4.57
CA MET A 125 -11.98 0.76 4.00
C MET A 125 -13.01 1.11 5.09
N ALA A 126 -13.38 0.14 5.93
CA ALA A 126 -14.29 0.37 7.05
C ALA A 126 -13.74 1.43 8.01
N TRP A 127 -12.45 1.40 8.29
CA TRP A 127 -11.77 2.39 9.11
C TRP A 127 -11.80 3.79 8.48
N CYS A 128 -11.47 3.91 7.21
CA CYS A 128 -11.53 5.19 6.50
C CYS A 128 -12.95 5.77 6.50
N MET A 129 -13.96 4.95 6.28
CA MET A 129 -15.37 5.37 6.33
C MET A 129 -15.80 5.78 7.74
N HIS A 130 -15.36 5.05 8.78
CA HIS A 130 -15.59 5.43 10.17
C HIS A 130 -14.97 6.78 10.49
N LEU A 131 -13.72 7.01 10.08
CA LEU A 131 -13.06 8.32 10.24
C LEU A 131 -13.78 9.42 9.47
N ALA A 132 -14.35 9.12 8.31
CA ALA A 132 -15.18 10.06 7.54
C ALA A 132 -16.56 10.32 8.18
N GLY A 133 -16.85 9.72 9.32
CA GLY A 133 -18.06 9.95 10.10
C GLY A 133 -19.21 8.99 9.79
N MET A 134 -18.99 7.90 9.08
CA MET A 134 -20.04 6.93 8.73
C MET A 134 -20.17 5.82 9.76
N ASP A 135 -21.38 5.26 9.86
CA ASP A 135 -21.66 4.03 10.60
C ASP A 135 -21.53 2.86 9.63
N VAL A 136 -20.48 2.06 9.78
CA VAL A 136 -20.06 1.08 8.78
C VAL A 136 -20.62 -0.31 9.07
N LYS A 137 -21.21 -0.93 8.03
CA LYS A 137 -21.68 -2.31 7.99
C LYS A 137 -20.73 -3.12 7.11
N ASP A 138 -20.18 -4.21 7.64
CA ASP A 138 -19.43 -5.22 6.87
C ASP A 138 -20.42 -6.24 6.29
N VAL A 139 -20.47 -6.39 4.98
CA VAL A 139 -21.45 -7.21 4.28
C VAL A 139 -20.74 -8.18 3.35
N HIS A 140 -20.89 -9.47 3.60
CA HIS A 140 -20.41 -10.48 2.68
C HIS A 140 -21.41 -10.71 1.56
N MET A 141 -20.92 -10.93 0.34
CA MET A 141 -21.77 -11.16 -0.85
C MET A 141 -22.81 -12.28 -0.62
N THR A 142 -22.45 -13.35 0.10
CA THR A 142 -23.38 -14.45 0.43
C THR A 142 -24.52 -14.01 1.34
N ASP A 143 -24.36 -12.96 2.14
CA ASP A 143 -25.42 -12.43 2.99
C ASP A 143 -26.50 -11.72 2.15
N LEU A 144 -26.09 -11.04 1.10
CA LEU A 144 -27.02 -10.43 0.13
C LEU A 144 -27.72 -11.48 -0.71
N ILE A 145 -27.01 -12.48 -1.23
CA ILE A 145 -27.58 -13.58 -2.03
C ILE A 145 -28.59 -14.39 -1.22
N SER A 146 -28.31 -14.64 0.05
CA SER A 146 -29.21 -15.39 0.94
C SER A 146 -30.36 -14.56 1.53
N GLY A 147 -30.38 -13.26 1.32
CA GLY A 147 -31.35 -12.36 1.91
C GLY A 147 -31.18 -12.12 3.42
N ARG A 148 -30.04 -12.53 4.01
CA ARG A 148 -29.74 -12.21 5.43
C ARG A 148 -29.45 -10.73 5.66
N GLU A 149 -28.93 -10.06 4.63
CA GLU A 149 -28.66 -8.64 4.60
C GLU A 149 -29.28 -7.99 3.40
N THR A 150 -29.65 -6.71 3.56
CA THR A 150 -30.11 -5.84 2.48
C THR A 150 -29.30 -4.54 2.48
N LEU A 151 -29.36 -3.80 1.38
CA LEU A 151 -28.70 -2.51 1.24
C LEU A 151 -29.68 -1.33 1.29
N GLU A 152 -30.95 -1.58 1.66
CA GLU A 152 -32.02 -0.57 1.64
C GLU A 152 -31.80 0.54 2.67
N ASP A 153 -31.09 0.24 3.75
CA ASP A 153 -30.85 1.14 4.87
C ASP A 153 -29.51 1.88 4.80
N VAL A 154 -28.74 1.75 3.70
CA VAL A 154 -27.42 2.38 3.57
C VAL A 154 -27.44 3.58 2.61
N ASN A 155 -26.58 4.55 2.90
CA ASN A 155 -26.40 5.75 2.10
C ASN A 155 -25.25 5.61 1.10
N MET A 156 -24.29 4.72 1.37
CA MET A 156 -23.12 4.50 0.55
C MET A 156 -22.75 3.02 0.50
N ILE A 157 -22.36 2.56 -0.68
CA ILE A 157 -21.89 1.19 -0.91
C ILE A 157 -20.49 1.25 -1.49
N VAL A 158 -19.57 0.43 -0.95
CA VAL A 158 -18.21 0.31 -1.45
C VAL A 158 -17.86 -1.16 -1.65
N PHE A 159 -17.40 -1.49 -2.84
CA PHE A 159 -16.80 -2.79 -3.16
C PHE A 159 -15.30 -2.71 -2.96
N VAL A 160 -14.75 -3.59 -2.12
CA VAL A 160 -13.30 -3.65 -1.92
C VAL A 160 -12.64 -4.53 -2.98
N GLY A 161 -11.35 -4.26 -3.22
CA GLY A 161 -10.55 -4.99 -4.19
C GLY A 161 -9.97 -6.29 -3.64
N GLY A 162 -8.98 -6.82 -4.35
CA GLY A 162 -8.28 -8.07 -4.05
C GLY A 162 -8.46 -9.09 -5.16
N PHE A 163 -8.20 -10.35 -4.87
CA PHE A 163 -8.34 -11.46 -5.82
C PHE A 163 -9.77 -12.02 -5.88
N ALA A 164 -10.76 -11.13 -5.79
CA ALA A 164 -12.16 -11.47 -5.87
C ALA A 164 -12.50 -12.19 -7.20
N ASN A 165 -13.41 -13.17 -7.15
CA ASN A 165 -13.79 -13.99 -8.31
C ASN A 165 -12.57 -14.59 -9.03
N SER A 166 -11.59 -15.10 -8.27
CA SER A 166 -10.36 -15.72 -8.78
C SER A 166 -9.50 -14.79 -9.66
N ASP A 167 -9.66 -13.48 -9.53
CA ASP A 167 -8.89 -12.45 -10.24
C ASP A 167 -8.88 -12.60 -11.77
N VAL A 168 -9.96 -13.10 -12.32
CA VAL A 168 -10.12 -13.24 -13.78
C VAL A 168 -10.47 -11.90 -14.44
N LEU A 169 -10.19 -11.78 -15.72
CA LEU A 169 -10.61 -10.63 -16.51
C LEU A 169 -12.13 -10.44 -16.43
N ASN A 170 -12.54 -9.19 -16.16
CA ASN A 170 -13.95 -8.83 -15.92
C ASN A 170 -14.57 -9.44 -14.65
N SER A 171 -13.79 -9.65 -13.58
CA SER A 171 -14.30 -10.17 -12.30
C SER A 171 -15.51 -9.40 -11.77
N ALA A 172 -15.61 -8.09 -12.04
CA ALA A 172 -16.79 -7.27 -11.72
C ALA A 172 -18.09 -7.79 -12.37
N LYS A 173 -18.02 -8.50 -13.49
CA LYS A 173 -19.19 -9.17 -14.09
C LYS A 173 -19.64 -10.37 -13.26
N GLY A 174 -18.71 -11.04 -12.60
CA GLY A 174 -19.02 -12.10 -11.63
C GLY A 174 -19.81 -11.57 -10.45
N TRP A 175 -19.37 -10.43 -9.88
CA TRP A 175 -20.12 -9.71 -8.85
C TRP A 175 -21.53 -9.35 -9.33
N ALA A 176 -21.63 -8.70 -10.50
CA ALA A 176 -22.92 -8.31 -11.06
C ALA A 176 -23.85 -9.50 -11.30
N GLY A 177 -23.32 -10.61 -11.83
CA GLY A 177 -24.09 -11.84 -12.01
C GLY A 177 -24.64 -12.39 -10.71
N ALA A 178 -23.82 -12.42 -9.66
CA ALA A 178 -24.23 -12.93 -8.34
C ALA A 178 -25.33 -12.08 -7.67
N PHE A 179 -25.46 -10.79 -8.03
CA PHE A 179 -26.51 -9.92 -7.51
C PHE A 179 -27.78 -9.91 -8.38
N LEU A 180 -27.69 -10.34 -9.63
CA LEU A 180 -28.81 -10.33 -10.56
C LEU A 180 -29.61 -11.64 -10.58
N TYR A 181 -28.97 -12.74 -10.19
CA TYR A 181 -29.53 -14.10 -10.25
C TYR A 181 -29.41 -14.84 -8.91
#